data_1ffa6b4c050f95812b2710cb8d38c9e5
#
_entry.id   1ffa6b4c050f95812b2710cb8d38c9e5
#
_cell.length_a   1.000
_cell.length_b   1.000
_cell.length_c   1.000
_cell.angle_alpha   90.00
_cell.angle_beta   90.00
_cell.angle_gamma   90.00
#
_symmetry.space_group_name_H-M   'P 1'
#
loop_
_entity.id
_entity.type
_entity.pdbx_description
1 polymer ?
#
loop_
_entity_poly.entity_id
_entity_poly.type
_entity_poly.pdbx_seq_one_letter_code
_entity_poly.pdbx_strand_id
1 'polypeptide(L)'
;MSHPLVHEERFQRLKGIFVRQVIEVDLDGSPEQIFATLKDLANYQNWLGFIDTVDTDGGDTSWIVTLRAQVGPFARLKKLRMVRVEEHVPESIRFSRRETDSKDHSDWDLHVTINEKEGVGCSVQMVVSYSGRFWSVPLQAVFTSHVETAKVRLQETFSSDGGSSIS
;
A
#
# COMPACT_ATOMS: atom_id res chain seq x y z
N MET A 1 -2.99 18.20 -33.34
CA MET A 1 -3.21 16.96 -32.58
C MET A 1 -2.49 17.03 -31.25
N SER A 2 -3.23 17.11 -30.18
CA SER A 2 -2.65 17.09 -28.84
C SER A 2 -2.27 15.64 -28.47
N HIS A 3 -1.00 15.43 -28.19
CA HIS A 3 -0.51 14.16 -27.69
C HIS A 3 -1.05 13.92 -26.27
N PRO A 4 -1.69 12.76 -25.98
CA PRO A 4 -2.19 12.48 -24.62
C PRO A 4 -1.11 12.58 -23.55
N LEU A 5 0.13 12.21 -23.89
CA LEU A 5 1.29 12.26 -23.00
C LEU A 5 1.64 13.68 -22.55
N VAL A 6 1.48 14.67 -23.43
CA VAL A 6 1.78 16.07 -23.08
C VAL A 6 0.78 16.64 -22.07
N HIS A 7 -0.48 16.21 -22.17
CA HIS A 7 -1.52 16.61 -21.23
C HIS A 7 -1.28 16.00 -19.84
N GLU A 8 -0.85 14.75 -19.81
CA GLU A 8 -0.58 14.04 -18.57
C GLU A 8 0.64 14.60 -17.85
N GLU A 9 1.72 14.89 -18.57
CA GLU A 9 2.91 15.54 -18.02
C GLU A 9 2.60 16.93 -17.45
N ARG A 10 1.79 17.69 -18.14
CA ARG A 10 1.36 19.03 -17.69
C ARG A 10 0.53 18.96 -16.41
N PHE A 11 -0.35 17.99 -16.34
CA PHE A 11 -1.20 17.76 -15.19
C PHE A 11 -0.36 17.32 -13.98
N GLN A 12 0.64 16.47 -14.18
CA GLN A 12 1.57 16.04 -13.15
C GLN A 12 2.44 17.18 -12.62
N ARG A 13 2.90 18.09 -13.48
CA ARG A 13 3.64 19.28 -13.05
C ARG A 13 2.81 20.21 -12.18
N LEU A 14 1.52 20.34 -12.47
CA LEU A 14 0.60 21.15 -11.68
C LEU A 14 0.27 20.53 -10.34
N LYS A 15 0.25 19.18 -10.27
CA LYS A 15 0.01 18.44 -9.04
C LYS A 15 1.27 18.18 -8.20
N GLY A 16 2.45 18.46 -8.75
CA GLY A 16 3.73 18.24 -8.08
C GLY A 16 4.33 16.86 -8.35
N ILE A 17 4.71 16.13 -7.31
CA ILE A 17 5.42 14.86 -7.42
C ILE A 17 4.43 13.70 -7.58
N PHE A 18 4.71 12.81 -8.55
CA PHE A 18 4.05 11.53 -8.68
C PHE A 18 5.04 10.40 -8.39
N VAL A 19 4.67 9.50 -7.49
CA VAL A 19 5.49 8.34 -7.14
C VAL A 19 4.62 7.08 -7.24
N ARG A 20 5.18 6.04 -7.85
CA ARG A 20 4.53 4.75 -7.99
C ARG A 20 5.54 3.66 -7.65
N GLN A 21 5.22 2.82 -6.70
CA GLN A 21 6.06 1.68 -6.30
C GLN A 21 5.26 0.39 -6.44
N VAL A 22 5.86 -0.58 -7.09
CA VAL A 22 5.27 -1.91 -7.28
C VAL A 22 6.01 -2.91 -6.40
N ILE A 23 5.25 -3.71 -5.65
CA ILE A 23 5.76 -4.84 -4.88
C ILE A 23 5.12 -6.09 -5.47
N GLU A 24 5.93 -7.01 -5.97
CA GLU A 24 5.48 -8.30 -6.47
C GLU A 24 6.06 -9.39 -5.60
N VAL A 25 5.22 -10.28 -5.09
CA VAL A 25 5.63 -11.32 -4.18
C VAL A 25 4.77 -12.57 -4.37
N ASP A 26 5.41 -13.73 -4.27
CA ASP A 26 4.70 -15.02 -4.25
C ASP A 26 4.45 -15.42 -2.81
N LEU A 27 3.20 -15.75 -2.50
CA LEU A 27 2.76 -16.10 -1.15
C LEU A 27 2.12 -17.49 -1.15
N ASP A 28 2.36 -18.23 -0.07
CA ASP A 28 1.68 -19.50 0.18
C ASP A 28 0.27 -19.25 0.67
N GLY A 29 -0.63 -20.15 0.38
CA GLY A 29 -2.02 -20.06 0.82
C GLY A 29 -2.99 -19.91 -0.33
N SER A 30 -4.27 -20.02 -0.02
CA SER A 30 -5.33 -19.85 -1.01
C SER A 30 -5.59 -18.36 -1.26
N PRO A 31 -6.16 -18.01 -2.42
CA PRO A 31 -6.56 -16.62 -2.68
C PRO A 31 -7.46 -16.06 -1.59
N GLU A 32 -8.38 -16.86 -1.06
CA GLU A 32 -9.32 -16.44 -0.01
C GLU A 32 -8.62 -16.12 1.31
N GLN A 33 -7.64 -16.93 1.69
CA GLN A 33 -6.85 -16.68 2.90
C GLN A 33 -6.02 -15.40 2.79
N ILE A 34 -5.37 -15.25 1.66
CA ILE A 34 -4.54 -14.06 1.38
C ILE A 34 -5.42 -12.81 1.34
N PHE A 35 -6.54 -12.89 0.64
CA PHE A 35 -7.50 -11.78 0.56
C PHE A 35 -8.00 -11.37 1.95
N ALA A 36 -8.38 -12.34 2.78
CA ALA A 36 -8.89 -12.06 4.13
C ALA A 36 -7.90 -11.26 4.98
N THR A 37 -6.61 -11.53 4.82
CA THR A 37 -5.56 -10.79 5.53
C THR A 37 -5.30 -9.42 4.91
N LEU A 38 -5.23 -9.36 3.57
CA LEU A 38 -4.86 -8.14 2.86
C LEU A 38 -5.97 -7.09 2.80
N LYS A 39 -7.21 -7.46 3.05
CA LYS A 39 -8.33 -6.51 3.05
C LYS A 39 -8.36 -5.61 4.28
N ASP A 40 -7.64 -5.97 5.35
CA ASP A 40 -7.54 -5.17 6.56
C ASP A 40 -6.22 -4.39 6.55
N LEU A 41 -6.35 -3.08 6.40
CA LEU A 41 -5.19 -2.19 6.31
C LEU A 41 -4.35 -2.19 7.60
N ALA A 42 -4.93 -2.54 8.73
CA ALA A 42 -4.20 -2.65 10.00
C ALA A 42 -3.05 -3.66 9.92
N ASN A 43 -3.18 -4.70 9.10
CA ASN A 43 -2.15 -5.72 8.95
C ASN A 43 -0.88 -5.20 8.24
N TYR A 44 -1.03 -4.13 7.46
CA TYR A 44 0.07 -3.62 6.63
C TYR A 44 1.20 -2.99 7.43
N GLN A 45 0.95 -2.56 8.67
CA GLN A 45 2.02 -2.08 9.54
C GLN A 45 3.06 -3.16 9.87
N ASN A 46 2.70 -4.43 9.71
CA ASN A 46 3.60 -5.55 9.93
C ASN A 46 4.60 -5.73 8.77
N TRP A 47 4.26 -5.24 7.59
CA TRP A 47 5.05 -5.47 6.38
C TRP A 47 5.71 -4.21 5.83
N LEU A 48 4.99 -3.08 5.87
CA LEU A 48 5.46 -1.83 5.29
C LEU A 48 6.09 -0.96 6.38
N GLY A 49 7.40 -0.89 6.40
CA GLY A 49 8.13 -0.20 7.45
C GLY A 49 7.93 1.31 7.51
N PHE A 50 7.38 1.91 6.45
CA PHE A 50 7.04 3.32 6.45
C PHE A 50 5.67 3.61 7.07
N ILE A 51 4.91 2.58 7.43
CA ILE A 51 3.67 2.73 8.20
C ILE A 51 4.02 2.64 9.68
N ASP A 52 3.79 3.72 10.41
CA ASP A 52 4.05 3.79 11.85
C ASP A 52 2.91 3.16 12.64
N THR A 53 1.69 3.62 12.40
CA THR A 53 0.48 3.08 13.05
C THR A 53 -0.69 3.05 12.08
N VAL A 54 -1.63 2.14 12.35
CA VAL A 54 -2.93 2.09 11.68
C VAL A 54 -4.01 1.94 12.76
N ASP A 55 -4.93 2.89 12.81
CA ASP A 55 -6.04 2.89 13.75
C ASP A 55 -7.36 2.78 12.98
N THR A 56 -8.32 2.05 13.52
CA THR A 56 -9.65 1.98 12.92
C THR A 56 -10.37 3.32 13.04
N ASP A 57 -11.18 3.65 12.04
CA ASP A 57 -11.94 4.90 11.98
C ASP A 57 -13.45 4.61 11.95
N GLY A 58 -13.95 4.07 13.05
CA GLY A 58 -15.37 3.86 13.26
C GLY A 58 -16.01 2.70 12.50
N GLY A 59 -15.24 1.86 11.82
CA GLY A 59 -15.76 0.74 11.05
C GLY A 59 -14.66 -0.17 10.54
N ASP A 60 -15.00 -1.07 9.61
CA ASP A 60 -14.08 -2.04 9.03
C ASP A 60 -13.62 -1.70 7.61
N THR A 61 -13.95 -0.49 7.13
CA THR A 61 -13.61 -0.06 5.76
C THR A 61 -12.80 1.22 5.72
N SER A 62 -12.50 1.82 6.86
CA SER A 62 -11.70 3.04 6.93
C SER A 62 -10.74 3.02 8.11
N TRP A 63 -9.59 3.66 7.91
CA TRP A 63 -8.49 3.67 8.88
C TRP A 63 -7.78 5.01 8.88
N ILE A 64 -7.21 5.37 10.01
CA ILE A 64 -6.26 6.47 10.10
C ILE A 64 -4.86 5.86 10.07
N VAL A 65 -4.14 6.12 9.01
CA VAL A 65 -2.79 5.60 8.79
C VAL A 65 -1.79 6.71 9.10
N THR A 66 -0.85 6.42 9.98
CA THR A 66 0.27 7.33 10.23
C THR A 66 1.50 6.82 9.49
N LEU A 67 1.98 7.61 8.55
CA LEU A 67 3.20 7.32 7.81
C LEU A 67 4.39 7.96 8.51
N ARG A 68 5.53 7.30 8.43
CA ARG A 68 6.78 7.79 8.99
C ARG A 68 7.88 7.73 7.93
N ALA A 69 8.54 8.85 7.71
CA ALA A 69 9.72 8.92 6.87
C ALA A 69 10.89 9.47 7.67
N GLN A 70 12.01 8.74 7.64
CA GLN A 70 13.25 9.17 8.28
C GLN A 70 14.07 10.00 7.30
N VAL A 71 14.43 11.21 7.71
CA VAL A 71 15.23 12.14 6.91
C VAL A 71 16.41 12.59 7.76
N GLY A 72 17.58 11.96 7.55
CA GLY A 72 18.74 12.21 8.40
C GLY A 72 18.40 11.90 9.86
N PRO A 73 18.69 12.84 10.81
CA PRO A 73 18.36 12.66 12.22
C PRO A 73 16.88 12.93 12.55
N PHE A 74 16.07 13.31 11.57
CA PHE A 74 14.68 13.69 11.81
C PHE A 74 13.72 12.66 11.25
N ALA A 75 12.59 12.46 11.95
CA ALA A 75 11.48 11.68 11.44
C ALA A 75 10.30 12.62 11.18
N ARG A 76 9.61 12.42 10.06
CA ARG A 76 8.39 13.12 9.72
C ARG A 76 7.21 12.16 9.76
N LEU A 77 6.15 12.57 10.44
CA LEU A 77 4.92 11.80 10.53
C LEU A 77 3.82 12.50 9.72
N LYS A 78 3.01 11.69 9.06
CA LYS A 78 1.86 12.21 8.32
C LYS A 78 0.68 11.27 8.51
N LYS A 79 -0.46 11.83 8.90
CA LYS A 79 -1.70 11.06 9.06
C LYS A 79 -2.58 11.18 7.83
N LEU A 80 -3.13 10.07 7.39
CA LEU A 80 -4.06 9.99 6.27
C LEU A 80 -5.27 9.17 6.68
N ARG A 81 -6.44 9.57 6.19
CA ARG A 81 -7.60 8.70 6.27
C ARG A 81 -7.67 7.87 5.00
N MET A 82 -7.56 6.57 5.13
CA MET A 82 -7.61 5.62 4.01
C MET A 82 -8.90 4.82 4.08
N VAL A 83 -9.51 4.61 2.93
CA VAL A 83 -10.77 3.88 2.80
C VAL A 83 -10.60 2.76 1.78
N ARG A 84 -11.14 1.57 2.09
CA ARG A 84 -11.24 0.50 1.11
C ARG A 84 -12.38 0.85 0.17
N VAL A 85 -12.03 1.33 -1.02
CA VAL A 85 -13.00 1.86 -1.99
C VAL A 85 -13.49 0.82 -2.99
N GLU A 86 -12.71 -0.25 -3.18
CA GLU A 86 -13.08 -1.35 -4.07
C GLU A 86 -12.62 -2.66 -3.46
N GLU A 87 -13.44 -3.70 -3.61
CA GLU A 87 -13.03 -5.07 -3.35
C GLU A 87 -13.73 -6.03 -4.30
N HIS A 88 -12.96 -6.95 -4.87
CA HIS A 88 -13.44 -8.05 -5.71
C HIS A 88 -12.86 -9.33 -5.15
N VAL A 89 -13.64 -10.02 -4.33
CA VAL A 89 -13.23 -11.22 -3.61
C VAL A 89 -13.04 -12.39 -4.57
N PRO A 90 -11.92 -13.10 -4.54
CA PRO A 90 -10.69 -12.89 -3.76
C PRO A 90 -9.56 -12.27 -4.59
N GLU A 91 -9.86 -11.47 -5.59
CA GLU A 91 -8.93 -11.08 -6.65
C GLU A 91 -8.25 -9.74 -6.44
N SER A 92 -8.96 -8.75 -5.92
CA SER A 92 -8.38 -7.40 -5.81
C SER A 92 -9.00 -6.55 -4.71
N ILE A 93 -8.21 -5.61 -4.24
CA ILE A 93 -8.58 -4.64 -3.21
C ILE A 93 -7.96 -3.30 -3.58
N ARG A 94 -8.70 -2.22 -3.37
CA ARG A 94 -8.16 -0.89 -3.52
C ARG A 94 -8.47 -0.04 -2.30
N PHE A 95 -7.42 0.59 -1.77
CA PHE A 95 -7.52 1.58 -0.71
C PHE A 95 -7.12 2.94 -1.28
N SER A 96 -7.89 3.97 -0.98
CA SER A 96 -7.60 5.33 -1.43
C SER A 96 -7.79 6.32 -0.29
N ARG A 97 -7.02 7.39 -0.33
CA ARG A 97 -7.16 8.47 0.63
C ARG A 97 -8.50 9.18 0.41
N ARG A 98 -9.29 9.28 1.46
CA ARG A 98 -10.57 9.99 1.47
C ARG A 98 -10.67 10.75 2.78
N GLU A 99 -10.33 12.03 2.74
CA GLU A 99 -10.45 12.89 3.90
C GLU A 99 -11.89 13.41 4.04
N THR A 100 -12.26 13.77 5.27
CA THR A 100 -13.61 14.25 5.58
C THR A 100 -13.72 15.77 5.58
N ASP A 101 -12.59 16.49 5.49
CA ASP A 101 -12.58 17.92 5.39
C ASP A 101 -12.69 18.39 3.92
N SER A 102 -12.79 19.71 3.72
CA SER A 102 -12.90 20.31 2.39
C SER A 102 -11.55 20.74 1.79
N LYS A 103 -10.45 20.38 2.45
CA LYS A 103 -9.11 20.79 2.00
C LYS A 103 -8.63 19.91 0.86
N ASP A 104 -7.76 20.48 0.04
CA ASP A 104 -7.06 19.74 -1.01
C ASP A 104 -5.90 18.97 -0.39
N HIS A 105 -5.90 17.67 -0.58
CA HIS A 105 -4.90 16.77 -0.03
C HIS A 105 -4.18 16.00 -1.14
N SER A 106 -2.97 15.55 -0.83
CA SER A 106 -2.25 14.63 -1.72
C SER A 106 -3.04 13.33 -1.90
N ASP A 107 -2.97 12.78 -3.10
CA ASP A 107 -3.60 11.50 -3.41
C ASP A 107 -2.70 10.35 -2.94
N TRP A 108 -3.29 9.37 -2.28
CA TRP A 108 -2.66 8.11 -1.91
C TRP A 108 -3.56 6.97 -2.33
N ASP A 109 -2.97 5.95 -2.94
CA ASP A 109 -3.69 4.80 -3.45
C ASP A 109 -2.84 3.56 -3.24
N LEU A 110 -3.49 2.48 -2.81
CA LEU A 110 -2.87 1.16 -2.72
C LEU A 110 -3.79 0.17 -3.42
N HIS A 111 -3.31 -0.41 -4.50
CA HIS A 111 -4.05 -1.40 -5.27
C HIS A 111 -3.38 -2.76 -5.13
N VAL A 112 -4.13 -3.74 -4.66
CA VAL A 112 -3.66 -5.11 -4.43
C VAL A 112 -4.37 -6.04 -5.41
N THR A 113 -3.60 -6.87 -6.11
CA THR A 113 -4.11 -7.88 -7.01
C THR A 113 -3.56 -9.24 -6.60
N ILE A 114 -4.43 -10.24 -6.52
CA ILE A 114 -4.10 -11.61 -6.11
C ILE A 114 -4.40 -12.55 -7.29
N ASN A 115 -3.37 -13.21 -7.78
CA ASN A 115 -3.49 -14.17 -8.89
C ASN A 115 -3.07 -15.55 -8.41
N GLU A 116 -3.95 -16.53 -8.58
CA GLU A 116 -3.67 -17.92 -8.24
C GLU A 116 -2.61 -18.46 -9.20
N LYS A 117 -1.59 -19.12 -8.64
CA LYS A 117 -0.53 -19.75 -9.42
C LYS A 117 -0.86 -21.20 -9.71
N GLU A 118 -0.30 -21.73 -10.80
CA GLU A 118 -0.30 -23.17 -11.01
C GLU A 118 0.47 -23.84 -9.88
N GLY A 119 -0.17 -24.84 -9.24
CA GLY A 119 0.40 -25.51 -8.08
C GLY A 119 -0.10 -24.92 -6.78
N VAL A 120 0.78 -24.40 -5.94
CA VAL A 120 0.45 -23.89 -4.60
C VAL A 120 0.77 -22.42 -4.51
N GLY A 121 -0.15 -21.67 -3.92
CA GLY A 121 0.08 -20.25 -3.60
C GLY A 121 -0.43 -19.29 -4.65
N CYS A 122 -0.13 -18.02 -4.41
CA CYS A 122 -0.59 -16.92 -5.24
C CYS A 122 0.56 -15.96 -5.54
N SER A 123 0.46 -15.29 -6.68
CA SER A 123 1.27 -14.12 -6.99
C SER A 123 0.48 -12.88 -6.59
N VAL A 124 1.05 -12.05 -5.75
CA VAL A 124 0.42 -10.83 -5.26
C VAL A 124 1.19 -9.62 -5.74
N GLN A 125 0.46 -8.65 -6.29
CA GLN A 125 1.02 -7.37 -6.70
C GLN A 125 0.38 -6.28 -5.85
N MET A 126 1.21 -5.44 -5.25
CA MET A 126 0.78 -4.24 -4.54
C MET A 126 1.36 -3.03 -5.24
N VAL A 127 0.50 -2.09 -5.60
CA VAL A 127 0.92 -0.84 -6.25
C VAL A 127 0.57 0.32 -5.31
N VAL A 128 1.59 0.98 -4.80
CA VAL A 128 1.44 2.19 -3.98
C VAL A 128 1.67 3.39 -4.88
N SER A 129 0.72 4.30 -4.91
CA SER A 129 0.81 5.53 -5.71
C SER A 129 0.61 6.74 -4.81
N TYR A 130 1.40 7.77 -5.08
CA TYR A 130 1.29 9.07 -4.42
C TYR A 130 1.31 10.17 -5.47
N SER A 131 0.44 11.15 -5.29
CA SER A 131 0.47 12.38 -6.09
C SER A 131 0.18 13.57 -5.21
N GLY A 132 1.11 14.53 -5.12
CA GLY A 132 0.93 15.71 -4.28
C GLY A 132 2.06 16.70 -4.38
N ARG A 133 1.86 17.86 -3.74
CA ARG A 133 2.78 19.01 -3.86
C ARG A 133 3.91 19.02 -2.85
N PHE A 134 3.68 18.48 -1.68
CA PHE A 134 4.60 18.69 -0.58
C PHE A 134 4.85 17.44 0.24
N TRP A 135 5.79 16.67 -0.18
CA TRP A 135 6.61 15.98 0.77
C TRP A 135 8.06 16.22 0.36
N SER A 136 8.80 16.93 1.20
CA SER A 136 10.21 17.25 0.94
C SER A 136 11.14 16.04 1.05
N VAL A 137 10.58 14.87 1.22
CA VAL A 137 11.29 13.60 1.34
C VAL A 137 11.31 12.92 -0.02
N PRO A 138 12.41 12.30 -0.43
CA PRO A 138 12.43 11.50 -1.65
C PRO A 138 11.64 10.20 -1.44
N LEU A 139 10.32 10.27 -1.62
CA LEU A 139 9.39 9.15 -1.38
C LEU A 139 9.74 7.91 -2.16
N GLN A 140 10.25 8.06 -3.39
CA GLN A 140 10.67 6.92 -4.19
C GLN A 140 11.77 6.13 -3.47
N ALA A 141 12.74 6.83 -2.88
CA ALA A 141 13.81 6.19 -2.14
C ALA A 141 13.31 5.53 -0.86
N VAL A 142 12.36 6.17 -0.16
CA VAL A 142 11.72 5.59 1.03
C VAL A 142 11.02 4.29 0.68
N PHE A 143 10.18 4.30 -0.35
CA PHE A 143 9.45 3.10 -0.77
C PHE A 143 10.40 2.00 -1.22
N THR A 144 11.38 2.32 -2.06
CA THR A 144 12.34 1.35 -2.57
C THR A 144 13.12 0.67 -1.45
N SER A 145 13.48 1.42 -0.41
CA SER A 145 14.24 0.86 0.72
C SER A 145 13.45 -0.16 1.54
N HIS A 146 12.11 -0.15 1.45
CA HIS A 146 11.26 -1.06 2.22
C HIS A 146 10.75 -2.26 1.41
N VAL A 147 10.95 -2.29 0.08
CA VAL A 147 10.37 -3.33 -0.78
C VAL A 147 10.82 -4.74 -0.40
N GLU A 148 12.12 -4.96 -0.30
CA GLU A 148 12.65 -6.30 -0.03
C GLU A 148 12.28 -6.80 1.36
N THR A 149 12.31 -5.93 2.36
CA THR A 149 11.88 -6.27 3.72
C THR A 149 10.38 -6.60 3.74
N ALA A 150 9.57 -5.85 3.02
CA ALA A 150 8.13 -6.10 2.93
C ALA A 150 7.84 -7.47 2.33
N LYS A 151 8.55 -7.85 1.26
CA LYS A 151 8.40 -9.17 0.63
C LYS A 151 8.72 -10.29 1.62
N VAL A 152 9.82 -10.18 2.33
CA VAL A 152 10.23 -11.19 3.32
C VAL A 152 9.19 -11.33 4.43
N ARG A 153 8.71 -10.21 4.97
CA ARG A 153 7.71 -10.21 6.04
C ARG A 153 6.37 -10.78 5.59
N LEU A 154 5.95 -10.46 4.36
CA LEU A 154 4.76 -11.04 3.76
C LEU A 154 4.89 -12.54 3.61
N GLN A 155 6.01 -13.00 3.10
CA GLN A 155 6.27 -14.45 2.92
C GLN A 155 6.27 -15.17 4.27
N GLU A 156 6.85 -14.60 5.31
CA GLU A 156 6.83 -15.16 6.66
C GLU A 156 5.39 -15.26 7.21
N THR A 157 4.56 -14.24 6.96
CA THR A 157 3.17 -14.22 7.41
C THR A 157 2.35 -15.36 6.81
N PHE A 158 2.58 -15.69 5.55
CA PHE A 158 1.85 -16.73 4.83
C PHE A 158 2.64 -18.03 4.66
N SER A 159 3.74 -18.18 5.39
CA SER A 159 4.55 -19.39 5.31
C SER A 159 3.80 -20.59 5.89
N SER A 160 3.73 -21.68 5.10
CA SER A 160 3.14 -22.93 5.54
C SER A 160 3.91 -23.56 6.72
N ASP A 161 5.18 -23.25 6.87
CA ASP A 161 6.00 -23.75 7.99
C ASP A 161 5.66 -23.08 9.31
N GLY A 162 5.13 -21.85 9.27
CA GLY A 162 4.71 -21.13 10.46
C GLY A 162 3.51 -21.73 11.20
N GLY A 163 2.73 -22.56 10.54
CA GLY A 163 1.57 -23.21 11.13
C GLY A 163 1.84 -24.57 11.74
N SER A 164 2.99 -25.17 11.48
CA SER A 164 3.29 -26.55 11.88
C SER A 164 3.95 -26.67 13.25
N SER A 165 4.21 -25.58 13.91
CA SER A 165 4.93 -25.57 15.19
C SER A 165 4.05 -25.84 16.40
N ILE A 166 2.80 -26.19 16.20
CA ILE A 166 1.88 -26.51 17.28
C ILE A 166 1.72 -28.02 17.34
N SER A 167 2.47 -28.61 18.18
CA SER A 167 2.27 -29.99 18.55
C SER A 167 1.44 -30.07 19.80
#